data_a931cd6a321524c90b915d0659a8d895
#
_entry.id   a931cd6a321524c90b915d0659a8d895
#
_cell.length_a   1.000
_cell.length_b   1.000
_cell.length_c   1.000
_cell.angle_alpha   90.00
_cell.angle_beta   90.00
_cell.angle_gamma   90.00
#
_symmetry.space_group_name_H-M   'P 1'
#
loop_
_entity.id
_entity.type
_entity.pdbx_description
1 polymer ?
#
loop_
_entity_poly.entity_id
_entity_poly.type
_entity_poly.pdbx_seq_one_letter_code
_entity_poly.pdbx_strand_id
1 'polypeptide(L)'
;GNHNGENYIAYTFYLENKGEENINYWYSVIVDDVIKNVDDAVRIMIYVNDEKSVYAKPNSVTKEPEKDTTPFVNDDDGTIILEKREKMVPGKVDKVTVVIWLEGDDPECVNAILGGEMKMHMNIIEEHVEEKNV
;
A
#
# COMPACT_ATOMS: atom_id res chain seq x y z
N GLY A 1 8.01 7.79 -11.66
CA GLY A 1 8.69 8.83 -10.92
C GLY A 1 7.96 9.23 -9.67
N ASN A 2 8.64 9.96 -8.85
CA ASN A 2 8.08 10.47 -7.61
C ASN A 2 7.37 11.79 -7.87
N HIS A 3 6.21 11.95 -7.27
CA HIS A 3 5.43 13.17 -7.36
C HIS A 3 4.88 13.52 -5.99
N ASN A 4 5.30 14.66 -5.45
CA ASN A 4 4.87 15.14 -4.15
C ASN A 4 4.14 16.45 -4.31
N GLY A 5 2.90 16.50 -3.82
CA GLY A 5 2.13 17.72 -3.73
C GLY A 5 2.16 18.31 -2.33
N GLU A 6 1.40 19.37 -2.11
CA GLU A 6 1.31 19.98 -0.78
C GLU A 6 0.66 19.04 0.24
N ASN A 7 -0.25 18.18 -0.21
CA ASN A 7 -1.08 17.38 0.67
C ASN A 7 -0.95 15.87 0.42
N TYR A 8 0.00 15.45 -0.39
CA TYR A 8 0.15 14.03 -0.71
C TYR A 8 1.57 13.70 -1.15
N ILE A 9 1.89 12.43 -1.04
CA ILE A 9 3.12 11.84 -1.56
C ILE A 9 2.69 10.78 -2.57
N ALA A 10 3.28 10.78 -3.74
CA ALA A 10 2.98 9.79 -4.77
C ALA A 10 4.25 9.28 -5.43
N TYR A 11 4.28 7.99 -5.71
CA TYR A 11 5.36 7.41 -6.49
C TYR A 11 4.84 6.23 -7.30
N THR A 12 5.55 5.95 -8.39
CA THR A 12 5.21 4.87 -9.32
C THR A 12 6.42 3.99 -9.55
N PHE A 13 6.19 2.69 -9.57
CA PHE A 13 7.21 1.72 -9.94
C PHE A 13 6.58 0.61 -10.79
N TYR A 14 7.44 -0.20 -11.40
CA TYR A 14 7.02 -1.26 -12.30
C TYR A 14 7.55 -2.59 -11.80
N LEU A 15 6.71 -3.62 -11.88
CA LEU A 15 7.08 -4.99 -11.57
C LEU A 15 6.99 -5.79 -12.85
N GLU A 16 8.04 -6.52 -13.20
CA GLU A 16 8.08 -7.33 -14.40
C GLU A 16 8.39 -8.79 -14.05
N ASN A 17 7.63 -9.70 -14.61
CA ASN A 17 7.96 -11.12 -14.53
C ASN A 17 8.94 -11.45 -15.64
N LYS A 18 10.22 -11.51 -15.31
CA LYS A 18 11.30 -11.86 -16.25
C LYS A 18 11.60 -13.35 -16.31
N GLY A 19 10.86 -14.15 -15.55
CA GLY A 19 11.03 -15.59 -15.51
C GLY A 19 10.29 -16.29 -16.65
N GLU A 20 10.29 -17.62 -16.58
CA GLU A 20 9.64 -18.48 -17.57
C GLU A 20 8.34 -19.07 -17.08
N GLU A 21 7.99 -18.82 -15.81
CA GLU A 21 6.80 -19.39 -15.18
C GLU A 21 5.88 -18.28 -14.70
N ASN A 22 4.59 -18.61 -14.54
CA ASN A 22 3.65 -17.72 -13.87
C ASN A 22 4.05 -17.56 -12.41
N ILE A 23 3.90 -16.37 -11.91
CA ILE A 23 4.13 -16.09 -10.48
C ILE A 23 2.90 -15.42 -9.88
N ASN A 24 2.76 -15.58 -8.59
CA ASN A 24 1.94 -14.69 -7.77
C ASN A 24 2.89 -13.75 -7.03
N TYR A 25 2.42 -12.59 -6.63
CA TYR A 25 3.19 -11.76 -5.72
C TYR A 25 2.28 -11.14 -4.68
N TRP A 26 2.89 -10.87 -3.55
CA TRP A 26 2.23 -10.16 -2.45
C TRP A 26 2.84 -8.78 -2.35
N TYR A 27 2.01 -7.77 -2.15
CA TYR A 27 2.53 -6.50 -1.71
C TYR A 27 1.99 -6.20 -0.32
N SER A 28 2.86 -5.66 0.51
CA SER A 28 2.53 -5.26 1.87
C SER A 28 3.05 -3.88 2.15
N VAL A 29 2.31 -3.13 2.96
CA VAL A 29 2.76 -1.85 3.49
C VAL A 29 2.90 -2.02 4.99
N ILE A 30 4.06 -1.63 5.50
CA ILE A 30 4.43 -1.79 6.89
C ILE A 30 4.72 -0.42 7.48
N VAL A 31 4.12 -0.14 8.63
CA VAL A 31 4.41 1.07 9.41
C VAL A 31 5.56 0.75 10.34
N ASP A 32 6.69 1.43 10.15
CA ASP A 32 7.89 1.23 10.94
C ASP A 32 7.87 2.07 12.22
N ASP A 33 7.27 3.27 12.12
CA ASP A 33 7.19 4.19 13.24
C ASP A 33 6.03 5.15 13.01
N VAL A 34 5.33 5.52 14.07
CA VAL A 34 4.24 6.49 14.02
C VAL A 34 4.24 7.31 15.31
N ILE A 35 4.04 8.63 15.17
CA ILE A 35 3.99 9.55 16.28
C ILE A 35 2.61 10.24 16.32
N LYS A 36 2.02 10.31 17.52
CA LYS A 36 0.78 11.07 17.79
C LYS A 36 -0.44 10.61 16.96
N ASN A 37 -0.60 9.32 16.75
CA ASN A 37 -1.77 8.77 16.06
C ASN A 37 -2.00 9.34 14.64
N VAL A 38 -0.94 9.75 13.98
CA VAL A 38 -1.01 10.25 12.61
C VAL A 38 -1.65 9.20 11.69
N ASP A 39 -1.45 7.92 11.99
CA ASP A 39 -2.02 6.81 11.25
C ASP A 39 -3.55 6.83 11.19
N ASP A 40 -4.24 7.45 12.15
CA ASP A 40 -5.70 7.58 12.13
C ASP A 40 -6.20 8.39 10.93
N ALA A 41 -5.40 9.35 10.48
CA ALA A 41 -5.74 10.24 9.38
C ALA A 41 -5.19 9.76 8.03
N VAL A 42 -4.34 8.76 8.02
CA VAL A 42 -3.66 8.32 6.79
C VAL A 42 -4.62 7.59 5.86
N ARG A 43 -4.56 7.95 4.60
CA ARG A 43 -5.21 7.22 3.50
C ARG A 43 -4.14 6.81 2.52
N ILE A 44 -4.23 5.59 2.04
CA ILE A 44 -3.28 5.05 1.06
C ILE A 44 -4.07 4.53 -0.12
N MET A 45 -3.79 5.06 -1.29
CA MET A 45 -4.41 4.60 -2.53
C MET A 45 -3.35 3.88 -3.35
N ILE A 46 -3.69 2.68 -3.79
CA ILE A 46 -2.79 1.87 -4.60
C ILE A 46 -3.50 1.56 -5.92
N TYR A 47 -2.85 1.94 -7.00
CA TYR A 47 -3.23 1.51 -8.34
C TYR A 47 -2.30 0.38 -8.75
N VAL A 48 -2.88 -0.72 -9.19
CA VAL A 48 -2.14 -1.75 -9.90
C VAL A 48 -2.72 -1.75 -11.30
N ASN A 49 -1.96 -1.26 -12.26
CA ASN A 49 -2.45 -0.90 -13.58
C ASN A 49 -3.59 0.12 -13.41
N ASP A 50 -4.80 -0.19 -13.85
CA ASP A 50 -5.95 0.70 -13.73
C ASP A 50 -6.87 0.35 -12.55
N GLU A 51 -6.52 -0.66 -11.77
CA GLU A 51 -7.31 -1.06 -10.61
C GLU A 51 -6.91 -0.26 -9.38
N LYS A 52 -7.87 0.43 -8.81
CA LYS A 52 -7.67 1.30 -7.65
C LYS A 52 -8.21 0.66 -6.38
N SER A 53 -7.44 0.73 -5.30
CA SER A 53 -7.90 0.38 -3.96
C SER A 53 -7.49 1.49 -2.99
N VAL A 54 -8.39 1.84 -2.07
CA VAL A 54 -8.12 2.85 -1.05
C VAL A 54 -8.17 2.19 0.31
N TYR A 55 -7.19 2.46 1.13
CA TYR A 55 -7.02 1.84 2.44
C TYR A 55 -6.98 2.90 3.53
N ALA A 56 -7.60 2.59 4.66
CA ALA A 56 -7.62 3.47 5.82
C ALA A 56 -7.76 2.66 7.11
N LYS A 57 -7.30 3.24 8.21
CA LYS A 57 -7.54 2.66 9.52
C LYS A 57 -9.03 2.70 9.83
N PRO A 58 -9.62 1.61 10.38
CA PRO A 58 -11.02 1.64 10.78
C PRO A 58 -11.30 2.74 11.80
N ASN A 59 -12.54 3.24 11.82
CA ASN A 59 -12.96 4.25 12.77
C ASN A 59 -12.69 3.79 14.20
N SER A 60 -12.06 4.63 15.00
CA SER A 60 -11.65 4.27 16.36
C SER A 60 -12.82 4.08 17.32
N VAL A 61 -13.95 4.70 17.05
CA VAL A 61 -15.16 4.65 17.88
C VAL A 61 -16.06 3.50 17.46
N THR A 62 -16.44 3.44 16.19
CA THR A 62 -17.39 2.44 15.69
C THR A 62 -16.74 1.12 15.32
N LYS A 63 -15.41 1.10 15.09
CA LYS A 63 -14.64 -0.05 14.60
C LYS A 63 -15.02 -0.47 13.18
N GLU A 64 -15.83 0.30 12.50
CA GLU A 64 -16.20 0.04 11.12
C GLU A 64 -15.25 0.69 10.13
N PRO A 65 -15.14 0.12 8.92
CA PRO A 65 -14.32 0.74 7.87
C PRO A 65 -14.82 2.15 7.54
N GLU A 66 -13.91 3.05 7.25
CA GLU A 66 -14.27 4.34 6.70
C GLU A 66 -14.90 4.16 5.33
N LYS A 67 -15.77 5.11 4.94
CA LYS A 67 -16.52 5.02 3.70
C LYS A 67 -15.60 4.85 2.50
N ASP A 68 -15.95 3.90 1.63
CA ASP A 68 -15.24 3.61 0.38
C ASP A 68 -13.78 3.21 0.57
N THR A 69 -13.45 2.64 1.72
CA THR A 69 -12.10 2.16 2.01
C THR A 69 -12.08 0.69 2.39
N THR A 70 -10.92 0.07 2.18
CA THR A 70 -10.60 -1.23 2.74
C THR A 70 -9.84 -0.99 4.04
N PRO A 71 -10.26 -1.60 5.16
CA PRO A 71 -9.61 -1.34 6.43
C PRO A 71 -8.17 -1.86 6.44
N PHE A 72 -7.29 -1.13 7.12
CA PHE A 72 -5.95 -1.63 7.40
C PHE A 72 -6.05 -2.95 8.17
N VAL A 73 -5.17 -3.90 7.83
CA VAL A 73 -4.96 -5.06 8.69
C VAL A 73 -4.19 -4.61 9.92
N ASN A 74 -4.28 -5.36 10.99
CA ASN A 74 -3.65 -4.99 12.26
C ASN A 74 -2.77 -6.14 12.73
N ASP A 75 -1.63 -6.29 12.07
CA ASP A 75 -0.66 -7.32 12.41
C ASP A 75 0.38 -6.78 13.39
N ASP A 76 0.88 -7.66 14.24
CA ASP A 76 1.83 -7.31 15.30
C ASP A 76 3.17 -6.78 14.77
N ASP A 77 3.50 -7.08 13.52
CA ASP A 77 4.73 -6.62 12.88
C ASP A 77 4.61 -5.24 12.21
N GLY A 78 3.46 -4.58 12.37
CA GLY A 78 3.21 -3.27 11.77
C GLY A 78 2.63 -3.31 10.37
N THR A 79 2.34 -4.50 9.83
CA THR A 79 1.72 -4.61 8.50
C THR A 79 0.30 -4.04 8.53
N ILE A 80 0.01 -3.08 7.67
CA ILE A 80 -1.30 -2.45 7.55
C ILE A 80 -2.02 -2.79 6.25
N ILE A 81 -1.28 -3.16 5.22
CA ILE A 81 -1.84 -3.60 3.94
C ILE A 81 -1.13 -4.89 3.53
N LEU A 82 -1.91 -5.88 3.13
CA LEU A 82 -1.37 -7.13 2.60
C LEU A 82 -2.31 -7.65 1.53
N GLU A 83 -1.86 -7.64 0.29
CA GLU A 83 -2.66 -8.03 -0.86
C GLU A 83 -1.88 -8.97 -1.77
N LYS A 84 -2.60 -9.89 -2.39
CA LYS A 84 -2.04 -10.86 -3.33
C LYS A 84 -2.50 -10.57 -4.74
N ARG A 85 -1.56 -10.61 -5.68
CA ARG A 85 -1.86 -10.56 -7.11
C ARG A 85 -1.50 -11.92 -7.71
N GLU A 86 -2.43 -12.51 -8.42
CA GLU A 86 -2.26 -13.86 -8.97
C GLU A 86 -2.02 -13.85 -10.47
N LYS A 87 -1.35 -14.88 -10.94
CA LYS A 87 -1.15 -15.17 -12.36
C LYS A 87 -0.47 -14.06 -13.14
N MET A 88 0.65 -13.57 -12.62
CA MET A 88 1.50 -12.70 -13.41
C MET A 88 2.31 -13.56 -14.38
N VAL A 89 1.92 -13.53 -15.64
CA VAL A 89 2.55 -14.38 -16.68
C VAL A 89 3.92 -13.84 -17.07
N PRO A 90 4.80 -14.70 -17.62
CA PRO A 90 6.10 -14.22 -18.12
C PRO A 90 5.96 -13.06 -19.09
N GLY A 91 6.80 -12.06 -18.91
CA GLY A 91 6.80 -10.85 -19.72
C GLY A 91 5.79 -9.80 -19.32
N LYS A 92 4.88 -10.11 -18.39
CA LYS A 92 3.92 -9.11 -17.93
C LYS A 92 4.61 -8.06 -17.06
N VAL A 93 4.16 -6.82 -17.23
CA VAL A 93 4.60 -5.69 -16.44
C VAL A 93 3.38 -5.08 -15.74
N ASP A 94 3.44 -4.99 -14.42
CA ASP A 94 2.42 -4.26 -13.64
C ASP A 94 2.97 -2.90 -13.25
N LYS A 95 2.19 -1.87 -13.50
CA LYS A 95 2.48 -0.52 -13.05
C LYS A 95 1.81 -0.30 -11.70
N VAL A 96 2.59 0.00 -10.68
CA VAL A 96 2.07 0.24 -9.34
C VAL A 96 2.28 1.71 -8.99
N THR A 97 1.19 2.39 -8.64
CA THR A 97 1.23 3.77 -8.19
C THR A 97 0.67 3.82 -6.78
N VAL A 98 1.43 4.40 -5.87
CA VAL A 98 1.04 4.55 -4.48
C VAL A 98 0.89 6.03 -4.18
N VAL A 99 -0.27 6.40 -3.63
CA VAL A 99 -0.56 7.77 -3.22
C VAL A 99 -0.91 7.76 -1.74
N ILE A 100 -0.24 8.56 -0.97
CA ILE A 100 -0.43 8.66 0.48
C ILE A 100 -0.82 10.09 0.83
N TRP A 101 -1.94 10.24 1.53
CA TRP A 101 -2.37 11.55 1.99
C TRP A 101 -2.98 11.45 3.37
N LEU A 102 -3.19 12.60 3.99
CA LEU A 102 -3.90 12.69 5.26
C LEU A 102 -5.28 13.27 5.03
N GLU A 103 -6.28 12.58 5.50
CA GLU A 103 -7.64 13.06 5.48
C GLU A 103 -7.82 14.11 6.57
N GLY A 104 -8.39 15.24 6.19
CA GLY A 104 -8.54 16.37 7.09
C GLY A 104 -7.61 17.52 6.73
N ASP A 105 -7.84 18.66 7.35
CA ASP A 105 -7.16 19.90 7.00
C ASP A 105 -6.02 20.26 7.97
N ASP A 106 -5.36 19.25 8.55
CA ASP A 106 -4.25 19.52 9.47
C ASP A 106 -2.90 19.51 8.73
N PRO A 107 -2.32 20.69 8.44
CA PRO A 107 -1.02 20.76 7.78
C PRO A 107 0.11 20.12 8.59
N GLU A 108 -0.01 20.08 9.92
CA GLU A 108 1.00 19.45 10.78
C GLU A 108 1.08 17.95 10.51
N CYS A 109 -0.05 17.30 10.22
CA CYS A 109 -0.07 15.89 9.90
C CYS A 109 0.65 15.59 8.58
N VAL A 110 0.48 16.44 7.57
CA VAL A 110 1.21 16.27 6.31
C VAL A 110 2.71 16.43 6.53
N ASN A 111 3.09 17.44 7.31
CA ASN A 111 4.49 17.66 7.65
C ASN A 111 5.08 16.50 8.45
N ALA A 112 4.28 15.85 9.29
CA ALA A 112 4.70 14.68 10.05
C ALA A 112 5.16 13.54 9.13
N ILE A 113 4.40 13.25 8.07
CA ILE A 113 4.80 12.25 7.08
C ILE A 113 6.05 12.68 6.33
N LEU A 114 6.06 13.91 5.85
CA LEU A 114 7.18 14.45 5.08
C LEU A 114 8.44 14.60 5.92
N GLY A 115 8.27 14.87 7.21
CA GLY A 115 9.38 15.00 8.16
C GLY A 115 9.87 13.66 8.73
N GLY A 116 9.24 12.55 8.36
CA GLY A 116 9.64 11.24 8.83
C GLY A 116 9.12 10.86 10.21
N GLU A 117 8.11 11.57 10.71
CA GLU A 117 7.46 11.24 11.99
C GLU A 117 6.55 10.02 11.87
N MET A 118 6.16 9.66 10.65
CA MET A 118 5.55 8.39 10.33
C MET A 118 6.37 7.74 9.23
N LYS A 119 6.89 6.56 9.50
CA LYS A 119 7.73 5.83 8.54
C LYS A 119 7.02 4.58 8.08
N MET A 120 7.02 4.41 6.77
CA MET A 120 6.41 3.24 6.13
C MET A 120 7.35 2.71 5.07
N HIS A 121 7.26 1.42 4.81
CA HIS A 121 7.90 0.83 3.65
C HIS A 121 6.97 -0.20 3.02
N MET A 122 7.25 -0.53 1.77
CA MET A 122 6.49 -1.50 1.00
C MET A 122 7.39 -2.67 0.63
N ASN A 123 6.90 -3.88 0.88
CA ASN A 123 7.58 -5.12 0.48
C ASN A 123 6.83 -5.78 -0.66
N ILE A 124 7.59 -6.31 -1.60
CA ILE A 124 7.06 -7.15 -2.67
C ILE A 124 7.70 -8.52 -2.54
N ILE A 125 6.86 -9.55 -2.44
CA ILE A 125 7.33 -10.93 -2.27
C ILE A 125 6.72 -11.77 -3.37
N GLU A 126 7.55 -12.40 -4.19
CA GLU A 126 7.06 -13.29 -5.23
C GLU A 126 6.83 -14.70 -4.68
N GLU A 127 5.86 -15.36 -5.27
CA GLU A 127 5.52 -16.75 -4.99
C GLU A 127 5.43 -17.50 -6.31
N HIS A 128 6.25 -18.52 -6.48
CA HIS A 128 6.18 -19.35 -7.67
C HIS A 128 4.96 -20.26 -7.60
N VAL A 129 4.23 -20.29 -8.72
CA VAL A 129 3.10 -21.18 -8.84
C VAL A 129 3.62 -22.54 -9.28
N GLU A 130 3.51 -23.54 -8.41
CA GLU A 130 3.80 -24.91 -8.79
C GLU A 130 2.64 -25.43 -9.63
N GLU A 131 2.89 -25.66 -10.91
CA GLU A 131 1.97 -26.43 -11.73
C GLU A 131 2.15 -27.89 -11.36
N LYS A 132 1.17 -28.44 -10.66
CA LYS A 132 1.15 -29.88 -10.44
C LYS A 132 0.73 -30.54 -11.72
N ASN A 133 1.70 -31.06 -12.41
CA ASN A 133 1.43 -32.01 -13.49
C ASN A 133 1.03 -33.33 -12.84
N VAL A 134 -0.24 -33.60 -12.89
CA VAL A 134 -0.75 -34.89 -12.47
C VAL A 134 -0.95 -35.75 -13.67
#